data_c763a0566798d70f66618e3961476ba7
#
_entry.id   c763a0566798d70f66618e3961476ba7
#
_cell.length_a   1.000
_cell.length_b   1.000
_cell.length_c   1.000
_cell.angle_alpha   90.00
_cell.angle_beta   90.00
_cell.angle_gamma   90.00
#
_symmetry.space_group_name_H-M   'P 1'
#
loop_
_entity.id
_entity.type
_entity.pdbx_description
1 polymer ?
#
loop_
_entity_poly.entity_id
_entity_poly.type
_entity_poly.pdbx_seq_one_letter_code
_entity_poly.pdbx_strand_id
1 'polypeptide(L)'
;YPRAAVSASRIQEALDMEPAIREEEGVTETATKGYLEFKNVTFAYPGHAESPVIRNVSFKASPGETVAFIGSTGSGKSTLIQLIPRFYDVSEGEILIDGVNVKDYQLSALRNKIGYIPQKALLFTGTIADNLRYGKEDATLEEMKRAIDIAQATEFVSQKPQGYDEPLSEGGTNFSGGQKQRLAIARAIIRNPEIYIFDDSFSALDYQTDANLRARLKKETTESTVLIVAQRVGTIMHADRIVVLNEGDVVGIGTHRELLETCPIYYDIAASQLSEEELA
;
A
#
# COMPACT_ATOMS: atom_id res chain seq x y z
N TYR A 1 26.92 24.23 33.77
CA TYR A 1 26.66 24.60 32.36
C TYR A 1 26.93 23.51 31.29
N PRO A 2 27.76 22.42 31.55
CA PRO A 2 28.02 21.41 30.50
C PRO A 2 26.76 20.71 30.00
N ARG A 3 25.78 20.39 30.85
CA ARG A 3 24.52 19.73 30.47
C ARG A 3 23.64 20.61 29.56
N ALA A 4 23.61 21.93 29.84
CA ALA A 4 22.84 22.86 29.00
C ALA A 4 23.45 22.99 27.60
N ALA A 5 24.80 23.01 27.52
CA ALA A 5 25.49 23.03 26.21
C ALA A 5 25.23 21.76 25.40
N VAL A 6 25.25 20.58 26.01
CA VAL A 6 24.94 19.31 25.33
C VAL A 6 23.48 19.26 24.84
N SER A 7 22.55 19.75 25.69
CA SER A 7 21.15 19.82 25.30
C SER A 7 20.91 20.81 24.15
N ALA A 8 21.58 21.97 24.18
CA ALA A 8 21.52 22.95 23.10
C ALA A 8 22.08 22.39 21.78
N SER A 9 23.23 21.66 21.84
CA SER A 9 23.80 21.02 20.66
C SER A 9 22.87 19.99 20.05
N ARG A 10 22.21 19.15 20.87
CA ARG A 10 21.23 18.16 20.36
C ARG A 10 19.99 18.80 19.75
N ILE A 11 19.53 19.90 20.32
CA ILE A 11 18.42 20.67 19.74
C ILE A 11 18.86 21.29 18.42
N GLN A 12 20.06 21.87 18.36
CA GLN A 12 20.60 22.43 17.14
C GLN A 12 20.76 21.35 16.04
N GLU A 13 21.34 20.18 16.37
CA GLU A 13 21.44 19.06 15.45
C GLU A 13 20.06 18.66 14.88
N ALA A 14 19.02 18.62 15.74
CA ALA A 14 17.67 18.28 15.29
C ALA A 14 17.05 19.37 14.40
N LEU A 15 17.34 20.66 14.68
CA LEU A 15 16.86 21.79 13.87
C LEU A 15 17.61 21.89 12.54
N ASP A 16 18.85 21.47 12.48
CA ASP A 16 19.69 21.47 11.28
C ASP A 16 19.44 20.24 10.39
N MET A 17 18.62 19.26 10.85
CA MET A 17 18.23 18.12 10.03
C MET A 17 17.34 18.55 8.87
N GLU A 18 17.82 18.35 7.67
CA GLU A 18 17.04 18.57 6.46
C GLU A 18 16.34 17.27 6.04
N PRO A 19 15.06 17.33 5.64
CA PRO A 19 14.36 16.16 5.12
C PRO A 19 15.03 15.67 3.82
N ALA A 20 15.23 14.36 3.71
CA ALA A 20 15.79 13.73 2.52
C ALA A 20 14.91 13.93 1.27
N ILE A 21 13.60 13.99 1.46
CA ILE A 21 12.61 14.29 0.42
C ILE A 21 12.01 15.66 0.74
N ARG A 22 12.24 16.62 -0.17
CA ARG A 22 11.69 17.98 -0.04
C ARG A 22 10.45 18.13 -0.92
N GLU A 23 9.51 18.95 -0.47
CA GLU A 23 8.43 19.41 -1.31
C GLU A 23 8.97 20.53 -2.21
N GLU A 24 8.98 20.27 -3.52
CA GLU A 24 9.42 21.21 -4.54
C GLU A 24 8.24 21.53 -5.45
N GLU A 25 8.35 22.61 -6.20
CA GLU A 25 7.44 22.89 -7.30
C GLU A 25 7.53 21.76 -8.33
N GLY A 26 6.39 21.28 -8.82
CA GLY A 26 6.37 20.16 -9.75
C GLY A 26 5.02 19.97 -10.42
N VAL A 27 4.88 18.87 -11.14
CA VAL A 27 3.63 18.51 -11.82
C VAL A 27 2.52 18.26 -10.80
N THR A 28 1.36 18.87 -11.03
CA THR A 28 0.18 18.74 -10.17
C THR A 28 -0.91 17.89 -10.80
N GLU A 29 -1.00 17.88 -12.14
CA GLU A 29 -2.03 17.18 -12.89
C GLU A 29 -1.45 16.47 -14.12
N THR A 30 -2.06 15.37 -14.51
CA THR A 30 -1.72 14.59 -15.72
C THR A 30 -2.96 14.32 -16.56
N ALA A 31 -2.78 14.16 -17.87
CA ALA A 31 -3.87 13.84 -18.79
C ALA A 31 -4.37 12.40 -18.67
N THR A 32 -3.46 11.47 -18.32
CA THR A 32 -3.76 10.07 -18.01
C THR A 32 -3.84 9.87 -16.50
N LYS A 33 -4.45 8.78 -16.05
CA LYS A 33 -4.67 8.53 -14.62
C LYS A 33 -4.40 7.08 -14.28
N GLY A 34 -3.53 6.86 -13.28
CA GLY A 34 -3.32 5.57 -12.64
C GLY A 34 -2.35 4.63 -13.38
N TYR A 35 -1.63 5.06 -14.40
CA TYR A 35 -0.56 4.26 -15.03
C TYR A 35 0.69 4.30 -14.19
N LEU A 36 1.24 3.14 -13.87
CA LEU A 36 2.49 2.98 -13.12
C LEU A 36 3.50 2.22 -13.96
N GLU A 37 4.75 2.72 -13.99
CA GLU A 37 5.86 2.04 -14.64
C GLU A 37 7.14 2.14 -13.79
N PHE A 38 7.76 1.00 -13.53
CA PHE A 38 9.11 0.88 -13.00
C PHE A 38 10.06 0.59 -14.15
N LYS A 39 11.16 1.34 -14.24
CA LYS A 39 12.21 1.18 -15.26
C LYS A 39 13.56 1.01 -14.60
N ASN A 40 14.07 -0.22 -14.61
CA ASN A 40 15.39 -0.60 -14.10
C ASN A 40 15.67 -0.05 -12.69
N VAL A 41 14.68 -0.14 -11.81
CA VAL A 41 14.73 0.45 -10.47
C VAL A 41 15.63 -0.36 -9.56
N THR A 42 16.66 0.31 -9.02
CA THR A 42 17.52 -0.19 -7.95
C THR A 42 17.38 0.73 -6.74
N PHE A 43 17.30 0.15 -5.56
CA PHE A 43 17.19 0.90 -4.31
C PHE A 43 17.98 0.28 -3.18
N ALA A 44 18.75 1.11 -2.49
CA ALA A 44 19.39 0.83 -1.21
C ALA A 44 18.99 1.89 -0.19
N TYR A 45 18.81 1.49 1.07
CA TYR A 45 18.55 2.44 2.13
C TYR A 45 19.76 3.36 2.38
N PRO A 46 19.55 4.60 2.84
CA PRO A 46 20.63 5.51 3.19
C PRO A 46 21.64 4.85 4.13
N GLY A 47 22.92 4.98 3.83
CA GLY A 47 24.01 4.33 4.59
C GLY A 47 24.31 2.88 4.21
N HIS A 48 23.55 2.28 3.28
CA HIS A 48 23.72 0.88 2.83
C HIS A 48 23.82 0.77 1.29
N ALA A 49 24.47 1.73 0.63
CA ALA A 49 24.57 1.82 -0.82
C ALA A 49 25.13 0.55 -1.50
N GLU A 50 26.02 -0.18 -0.81
CA GLU A 50 26.62 -1.43 -1.32
C GLU A 50 25.70 -2.66 -1.21
N SER A 51 24.54 -2.52 -0.56
CA SER A 51 23.60 -3.62 -0.31
C SER A 51 22.19 -3.24 -0.75
N PRO A 52 21.93 -3.17 -2.07
CA PRO A 52 20.60 -2.80 -2.58
C PRO A 52 19.54 -3.85 -2.18
N VAL A 53 18.40 -3.36 -1.68
CA VAL A 53 17.24 -4.18 -1.30
C VAL A 53 16.37 -4.49 -2.51
N ILE A 54 16.37 -3.63 -3.52
CA ILE A 54 15.68 -3.79 -4.81
C ILE A 54 16.73 -3.65 -5.90
N ARG A 55 16.74 -4.58 -6.86
CA ARG A 55 17.73 -4.65 -7.93
C ARG A 55 17.09 -4.73 -9.29
N ASN A 56 17.33 -3.73 -10.13
CA ASN A 56 16.97 -3.68 -11.54
C ASN A 56 15.52 -4.11 -11.85
N VAL A 57 14.57 -3.66 -11.02
CA VAL A 57 13.16 -4.05 -11.14
C VAL A 57 12.46 -3.24 -12.22
N SER A 58 11.79 -3.93 -13.14
CA SER A 58 10.99 -3.33 -14.21
C SER A 58 9.64 -4.04 -14.33
N PHE A 59 8.56 -3.28 -14.25
CA PHE A 59 7.19 -3.74 -14.53
C PHE A 59 6.28 -2.54 -14.80
N LYS A 60 5.08 -2.81 -15.30
CA LYS A 60 4.02 -1.81 -15.53
C LYS A 60 2.73 -2.25 -14.87
N ALA A 61 1.88 -1.31 -14.55
CA ALA A 61 0.51 -1.55 -14.12
C ALA A 61 -0.42 -0.51 -14.72
N SER A 62 -1.62 -0.90 -15.10
CA SER A 62 -2.59 -0.07 -15.81
C SER A 62 -3.88 0.06 -15.02
N PRO A 63 -4.66 1.13 -15.24
CA PRO A 63 -6.00 1.28 -14.67
C PRO A 63 -6.87 0.05 -14.93
N GLY A 64 -7.61 -0.37 -13.91
CA GLY A 64 -8.41 -1.59 -13.93
C GLY A 64 -7.63 -2.88 -13.70
N GLU A 65 -6.31 -2.83 -13.63
CA GLU A 65 -5.45 -3.98 -13.40
C GLU A 65 -5.10 -4.14 -11.91
N THR A 66 -5.11 -5.40 -11.45
CA THR A 66 -4.59 -5.80 -10.15
C THR A 66 -3.25 -6.49 -10.33
N VAL A 67 -2.19 -5.88 -9.81
CA VAL A 67 -0.83 -6.46 -9.77
C VAL A 67 -0.49 -6.83 -8.34
N ALA A 68 -0.15 -8.10 -8.14
CA ALA A 68 0.21 -8.61 -6.82
C ALA A 68 1.72 -8.86 -6.71
N PHE A 69 2.23 -8.76 -5.50
CA PHE A 69 3.65 -8.99 -5.17
C PHE A 69 3.74 -10.08 -4.11
N ILE A 70 4.51 -11.11 -4.39
CA ILE A 70 4.76 -12.23 -3.47
C ILE A 70 6.27 -12.56 -3.43
N GLY A 71 6.69 -13.23 -2.38
CA GLY A 71 8.07 -13.65 -2.16
C GLY A 71 8.32 -13.86 -0.67
N SER A 72 9.49 -14.38 -0.33
CA SER A 72 9.90 -14.63 1.06
C SER A 72 9.92 -13.36 1.90
N THR A 73 9.89 -13.52 3.22
CA THR A 73 10.11 -12.41 4.15
C THR A 73 11.46 -11.76 3.89
N GLY A 74 11.49 -10.43 3.80
CA GLY A 74 12.73 -9.69 3.49
C GLY A 74 13.08 -9.61 1.99
N SER A 75 12.25 -10.14 1.08
CA SER A 75 12.52 -10.06 -0.37
C SER A 75 12.36 -8.66 -1.00
N GLY A 76 11.98 -7.65 -0.21
CA GLY A 76 11.89 -6.26 -0.67
C GLY A 76 10.47 -5.78 -1.07
N LYS A 77 9.43 -6.59 -0.92
CA LYS A 77 8.03 -6.24 -1.33
C LYS A 77 7.55 -4.90 -0.78
N SER A 78 7.57 -4.73 0.53
CA SER A 78 7.13 -3.48 1.16
C SER A 78 8.03 -2.30 0.79
N THR A 79 9.33 -2.52 0.67
CA THR A 79 10.27 -1.50 0.18
C THR A 79 9.89 -1.05 -1.23
N LEU A 80 9.62 -1.99 -2.15
CA LEU A 80 9.25 -1.69 -3.53
C LEU A 80 8.05 -0.76 -3.61
N ILE A 81 6.97 -1.08 -2.90
CA ILE A 81 5.74 -0.29 -2.95
C ILE A 81 5.85 1.06 -2.21
N GLN A 82 6.77 1.19 -1.25
CA GLN A 82 7.05 2.45 -0.54
C GLN A 82 7.78 3.48 -1.42
N LEU A 83 8.41 3.04 -2.50
CA LEU A 83 9.03 3.94 -3.48
C LEU A 83 7.98 4.68 -4.32
N ILE A 84 6.78 4.12 -4.49
CA ILE A 84 5.73 4.71 -5.33
C ILE A 84 5.22 6.05 -4.78
N PRO A 85 4.85 6.18 -3.48
CA PRO A 85 4.48 7.47 -2.89
C PRO A 85 5.69 8.37 -2.56
N ARG A 86 6.88 7.98 -3.06
CA ARG A 86 8.14 8.67 -2.81
C ARG A 86 8.41 8.85 -1.31
N PHE A 87 8.35 7.74 -0.54
CA PHE A 87 8.86 7.74 0.82
C PHE A 87 10.39 7.70 0.82
N TYR A 88 10.98 7.18 -0.26
CA TYR A 88 12.40 7.20 -0.56
C TYR A 88 12.58 7.45 -2.07
N ASP A 89 13.70 8.07 -2.44
CA ASP A 89 14.10 8.19 -3.84
C ASP A 89 14.89 6.94 -4.26
N VAL A 90 14.67 6.50 -5.50
CA VAL A 90 15.42 5.37 -6.07
C VAL A 90 16.90 5.72 -6.23
N SER A 91 17.77 4.69 -6.06
CA SER A 91 19.21 4.84 -6.27
C SER A 91 19.57 4.87 -7.74
N GLU A 92 18.88 4.05 -8.56
CA GLU A 92 19.03 3.98 -10.02
C GLU A 92 17.68 3.70 -10.67
N GLY A 93 17.56 4.05 -11.95
CA GLY A 93 16.33 3.89 -12.70
C GLY A 93 15.30 4.97 -12.38
N GLU A 94 14.06 4.73 -12.76
CA GLU A 94 12.96 5.68 -12.55
C GLU A 94 11.62 4.99 -12.29
N ILE A 95 10.75 5.69 -11.56
CA ILE A 95 9.36 5.30 -11.36
C ILE A 95 8.51 6.38 -11.98
N LEU A 96 7.63 5.98 -12.91
CA LEU A 96 6.73 6.90 -13.59
C LEU A 96 5.29 6.62 -13.15
N ILE A 97 4.57 7.68 -12.84
CA ILE A 97 3.11 7.66 -12.72
C ILE A 97 2.57 8.55 -13.82
N ASP A 98 1.67 8.01 -14.66
CA ASP A 98 1.10 8.70 -15.81
C ASP A 98 2.15 9.29 -16.78
N GLY A 99 3.28 8.59 -16.91
CA GLY A 99 4.41 9.00 -17.76
C GLY A 99 5.33 10.05 -17.16
N VAL A 100 5.04 10.55 -15.95
CA VAL A 100 5.85 11.54 -15.24
C VAL A 100 6.64 10.87 -14.13
N ASN A 101 7.94 11.20 -13.99
CA ASN A 101 8.76 10.68 -12.91
C ASN A 101 8.21 11.15 -11.55
N VAL A 102 8.14 10.26 -10.58
CA VAL A 102 7.63 10.58 -9.23
C VAL A 102 8.44 11.70 -8.55
N LYS A 103 9.69 11.93 -8.97
CA LYS A 103 10.54 13.03 -8.50
C LYS A 103 10.11 14.40 -9.02
N ASP A 104 9.45 14.43 -10.19
CA ASP A 104 9.04 15.65 -10.86
C ASP A 104 7.63 16.13 -10.46
N TYR A 105 6.94 15.33 -9.65
CA TYR A 105 5.65 15.74 -9.08
C TYR A 105 5.83 16.67 -7.89
N GLN A 106 4.89 17.60 -7.73
CA GLN A 106 4.60 18.16 -6.41
C GLN A 106 4.20 17.02 -5.47
N LEU A 107 4.85 16.89 -4.32
CA LEU A 107 4.73 15.70 -3.46
C LEU A 107 3.29 15.47 -2.96
N SER A 108 2.57 16.55 -2.64
CA SER A 108 1.16 16.49 -2.26
C SER A 108 0.28 15.99 -3.41
N ALA A 109 0.53 16.43 -4.64
CA ALA A 109 -0.19 15.99 -5.84
C ALA A 109 0.06 14.50 -6.13
N LEU A 110 1.31 14.05 -6.06
CA LEU A 110 1.69 12.64 -6.18
C LEU A 110 0.92 11.77 -5.17
N ARG A 111 0.98 12.14 -3.89
CA ARG A 111 0.36 11.37 -2.81
C ARG A 111 -1.17 11.43 -2.85
N ASN A 112 -1.74 12.47 -3.47
CA ASN A 112 -3.18 12.54 -3.69
C ASN A 112 -3.69 11.51 -4.70
N LYS A 113 -2.86 11.06 -5.63
CA LYS A 113 -3.19 9.98 -6.58
C LYS A 113 -3.20 8.60 -5.93
N ILE A 114 -2.60 8.44 -4.73
CA ILE A 114 -2.30 7.16 -4.13
C ILE A 114 -3.07 6.94 -2.83
N GLY A 115 -3.80 5.84 -2.72
CA GLY A 115 -4.37 5.32 -1.48
C GLY A 115 -3.48 4.22 -0.92
N TYR A 116 -2.64 4.55 0.06
CA TYR A 116 -1.73 3.60 0.69
C TYR A 116 -2.32 3.01 1.97
N ILE A 117 -2.44 1.70 2.02
CA ILE A 117 -2.96 0.95 3.17
C ILE A 117 -1.81 0.12 3.76
N PRO A 118 -1.24 0.54 4.90
CA PRO A 118 -0.10 -0.15 5.50
C PRO A 118 -0.48 -1.50 6.11
N GLN A 119 0.51 -2.36 6.28
CA GLN A 119 0.37 -3.66 6.93
C GLN A 119 -0.26 -3.56 8.33
N LYS A 120 0.18 -2.58 9.11
CA LYS A 120 -0.40 -2.28 10.43
C LYS A 120 -1.30 -1.05 10.32
N ALA A 121 -2.60 -1.26 10.49
CA ALA A 121 -3.56 -0.16 10.48
C ALA A 121 -3.26 0.87 11.57
N LEU A 122 -3.08 2.11 11.15
CA LEU A 122 -2.95 3.26 12.03
C LEU A 122 -4.26 4.05 12.01
N LEU A 123 -4.91 4.15 13.18
CA LEU A 123 -6.09 4.99 13.39
C LEU A 123 -5.75 6.10 14.36
N PHE A 124 -6.33 7.26 14.09
CA PHE A 124 -6.15 8.45 14.92
C PHE A 124 -7.22 8.54 15.98
N THR A 125 -6.90 9.18 17.11
CA THR A 125 -7.89 9.53 18.14
C THR A 125 -8.95 10.46 17.54
N GLY A 126 -10.19 10.25 17.91
CA GLY A 126 -11.36 10.93 17.35
C GLY A 126 -12.49 9.93 17.14
N THR A 127 -13.37 10.16 16.20
CA THR A 127 -14.48 9.27 15.85
C THR A 127 -14.16 8.41 14.63
N ILE A 128 -15.02 7.42 14.30
CA ILE A 128 -14.96 6.70 13.03
C ILE A 128 -15.09 7.70 11.88
N ALA A 129 -16.04 8.64 11.96
CA ALA A 129 -16.23 9.67 10.94
C ALA A 129 -14.98 10.55 10.77
N ASP A 130 -14.33 10.95 11.86
CA ASP A 130 -13.10 11.74 11.78
C ASP A 130 -11.99 10.97 11.07
N ASN A 131 -11.84 9.68 11.39
CA ASN A 131 -10.87 8.83 10.70
C ASN A 131 -11.13 8.70 9.19
N LEU A 132 -12.39 8.65 8.77
CA LEU A 132 -12.75 8.66 7.35
C LEU A 132 -12.45 10.02 6.69
N ARG A 133 -12.68 11.13 7.41
CA ARG A 133 -12.37 12.48 6.92
C ARG A 133 -10.88 12.74 6.70
N TYR A 134 -9.98 12.00 7.33
CA TYR A 134 -8.56 12.02 6.94
C TYR A 134 -8.33 11.54 5.50
N GLY A 135 -9.21 10.70 4.96
CA GLY A 135 -9.19 10.31 3.55
C GLY A 135 -9.79 11.39 2.63
N LYS A 136 -10.91 12.00 3.07
CA LYS A 136 -11.63 13.05 2.36
C LYS A 136 -12.31 13.99 3.38
N GLU A 137 -11.80 15.22 3.53
CA GLU A 137 -12.21 16.18 4.57
C GLU A 137 -13.70 16.51 4.53
N ASP A 138 -14.25 16.72 3.33
CA ASP A 138 -15.64 17.05 3.05
C ASP A 138 -16.54 15.82 2.82
N ALA A 139 -16.10 14.63 3.28
CA ALA A 139 -16.84 13.39 3.08
C ALA A 139 -18.26 13.47 3.63
N THR A 140 -19.23 13.21 2.78
CA THR A 140 -20.64 13.10 3.16
C THR A 140 -20.92 11.80 3.90
N LEU A 141 -22.02 11.74 4.63
CA LEU A 141 -22.45 10.52 5.32
C LEU A 141 -22.67 9.35 4.33
N GLU A 142 -23.20 9.63 3.14
CA GLU A 142 -23.41 8.59 2.11
C GLU A 142 -22.10 8.05 1.56
N GLU A 143 -21.09 8.90 1.34
CA GLU A 143 -19.75 8.46 0.96
C GLU A 143 -19.09 7.62 2.06
N MET A 144 -19.27 8.01 3.33
CA MET A 144 -18.79 7.23 4.46
C MET A 144 -19.45 5.86 4.51
N LYS A 145 -20.78 5.78 4.37
CA LYS A 145 -21.53 4.53 4.33
C LYS A 145 -21.04 3.63 3.20
N ARG A 146 -20.87 4.17 1.98
CA ARG A 146 -20.34 3.43 0.85
C ARG A 146 -18.94 2.88 1.13
N ALA A 147 -18.02 3.69 1.65
CA ALA A 147 -16.67 3.26 1.96
C ALA A 147 -16.63 2.16 3.03
N ILE A 148 -17.45 2.28 4.07
CA ILE A 148 -17.62 1.30 5.14
C ILE A 148 -18.21 -0.01 4.60
N ASP A 149 -19.19 0.06 3.69
CA ASP A 149 -19.79 -1.12 3.05
C ASP A 149 -18.77 -1.87 2.19
N ILE A 150 -18.03 -1.15 1.33
CA ILE A 150 -16.98 -1.74 0.50
C ILE A 150 -15.91 -2.40 1.36
N ALA A 151 -15.51 -1.76 2.46
CA ALA A 151 -14.53 -2.28 3.42
C ALA A 151 -15.06 -3.42 4.32
N GLN A 152 -16.30 -3.89 4.10
CA GLN A 152 -16.95 -4.94 4.90
C GLN A 152 -17.03 -4.59 6.40
N ALA A 153 -17.22 -3.31 6.71
CA ALA A 153 -17.21 -2.78 8.07
C ALA A 153 -18.62 -2.44 8.60
N THR A 154 -19.66 -2.50 7.78
CA THR A 154 -21.03 -2.07 8.11
C THR A 154 -21.57 -2.76 9.37
N GLU A 155 -21.37 -4.07 9.49
CA GLU A 155 -21.91 -4.85 10.61
C GLU A 155 -21.38 -4.32 11.95
N PHE A 156 -20.05 -4.25 12.13
CA PHE A 156 -19.50 -3.83 13.41
C PHE A 156 -19.68 -2.34 13.68
N VAL A 157 -19.73 -1.47 12.65
CA VAL A 157 -19.99 -0.05 12.83
C VAL A 157 -21.43 0.19 13.28
N SER A 158 -22.41 -0.53 12.71
CA SER A 158 -23.81 -0.42 13.08
C SER A 158 -24.10 -0.94 14.49
N GLN A 159 -23.29 -1.85 15.01
CA GLN A 159 -23.39 -2.37 16.39
C GLN A 159 -22.80 -1.43 17.44
N LYS A 160 -22.06 -0.39 17.03
CA LYS A 160 -21.50 0.60 17.95
C LYS A 160 -22.60 1.53 18.48
N PRO A 161 -22.63 1.84 19.79
CA PRO A 161 -23.67 2.68 20.37
C PRO A 161 -23.83 4.05 19.70
N GLN A 162 -22.72 4.63 19.23
CA GLN A 162 -22.69 5.95 18.57
C GLN A 162 -22.49 5.86 17.05
N GLY A 163 -22.46 4.65 16.46
CA GLY A 163 -22.29 4.45 15.02
C GLY A 163 -21.02 5.12 14.48
N TYR A 164 -21.16 6.07 13.56
CA TYR A 164 -20.03 6.81 12.96
C TYR A 164 -19.36 7.78 13.96
N ASP A 165 -20.07 8.21 14.99
CA ASP A 165 -19.54 9.07 16.04
C ASP A 165 -18.90 8.28 17.19
N GLU A 166 -18.81 6.94 17.06
CA GLU A 166 -18.14 6.10 18.04
C GLU A 166 -16.67 6.53 18.19
N PRO A 167 -16.24 6.82 19.43
CA PRO A 167 -14.88 7.28 19.67
C PRO A 167 -13.85 6.16 19.53
N LEU A 168 -12.74 6.49 18.90
CA LEU A 168 -11.53 5.68 18.86
C LEU A 168 -10.56 6.19 19.93
N SER A 169 -10.15 5.29 20.82
CA SER A 169 -9.04 5.53 21.74
C SER A 169 -7.72 5.64 20.97
N GLU A 170 -6.68 6.10 21.64
CA GLU A 170 -5.34 6.21 21.07
C GLU A 170 -4.90 4.88 20.40
N GLY A 171 -4.54 4.95 19.11
CA GLY A 171 -4.20 3.78 18.30
C GLY A 171 -5.36 2.79 18.08
N GLY A 172 -6.62 3.18 18.38
CA GLY A 172 -7.80 2.34 18.18
C GLY A 172 -7.81 1.08 19.04
N THR A 173 -7.29 1.14 20.28
CA THR A 173 -7.16 -0.05 21.17
C THR A 173 -8.49 -0.67 21.56
N ASN A 174 -9.60 0.06 21.41
CA ASN A 174 -10.98 -0.41 21.62
C ASN A 174 -11.58 -1.13 20.37
N PHE A 175 -10.78 -1.34 19.31
CA PHE A 175 -11.16 -2.11 18.13
C PHE A 175 -10.22 -3.29 17.91
N SER A 176 -10.74 -4.40 17.38
CA SER A 176 -9.90 -5.55 16.99
C SER A 176 -8.97 -5.20 15.82
N GLY A 177 -7.91 -5.99 15.62
CA GLY A 177 -6.98 -5.79 14.50
C GLY A 177 -7.68 -5.76 13.13
N GLY A 178 -8.60 -6.71 12.89
CA GLY A 178 -9.39 -6.76 11.66
C GLY A 178 -10.36 -5.59 11.50
N GLN A 179 -10.96 -5.09 12.60
CA GLN A 179 -11.80 -3.89 12.57
C GLN A 179 -10.97 -2.65 12.21
N LYS A 180 -9.81 -2.47 12.85
CA LYS A 180 -8.88 -1.37 12.52
C LYS A 180 -8.45 -1.40 11.07
N GLN A 181 -8.12 -2.59 10.57
CA GLN A 181 -7.70 -2.76 9.18
C GLN A 181 -8.81 -2.37 8.20
N ARG A 182 -10.05 -2.81 8.45
CA ARG A 182 -11.21 -2.44 7.63
C ARG A 182 -11.51 -0.94 7.66
N LEU A 183 -11.34 -0.26 8.80
CA LEU A 183 -11.47 1.20 8.88
C LEU A 183 -10.35 1.92 8.12
N ALA A 184 -9.11 1.43 8.16
CA ALA A 184 -8.01 1.98 7.38
C ALA A 184 -8.25 1.80 5.87
N ILE A 185 -8.79 0.65 5.46
CA ILE A 185 -9.19 0.39 4.06
C ILE A 185 -10.33 1.34 3.66
N ALA A 186 -11.38 1.51 4.49
CA ALA A 186 -12.47 2.44 4.21
C ALA A 186 -11.96 3.88 4.03
N ARG A 187 -11.00 4.31 4.84
CA ARG A 187 -10.34 5.62 4.72
C ARG A 187 -9.61 5.81 3.39
N ALA A 188 -9.00 4.76 2.86
CA ALA A 188 -8.38 4.82 1.54
C ALA A 188 -9.42 4.82 0.41
N ILE A 189 -10.49 4.02 0.54
CA ILE A 189 -11.58 3.92 -0.43
C ILE A 189 -12.33 5.26 -0.58
N ILE A 190 -12.64 5.93 0.53
CA ILE A 190 -13.41 7.20 0.49
C ILE A 190 -12.68 8.30 -0.27
N ARG A 191 -11.35 8.21 -0.35
CA ARG A 191 -10.51 9.13 -1.11
C ARG A 191 -10.63 8.93 -2.61
N ASN A 192 -11.04 7.74 -3.07
CA ASN A 192 -11.15 7.34 -4.47
C ASN A 192 -9.88 7.61 -5.28
N PRO A 193 -8.72 7.07 -4.89
CA PRO A 193 -7.44 7.33 -5.53
C PRO A 193 -7.32 6.64 -6.89
N GLU A 194 -6.39 7.10 -7.71
CA GLU A 194 -6.06 6.49 -9.02
C GLU A 194 -5.27 5.17 -8.86
N ILE A 195 -4.50 5.05 -7.76
CA ILE A 195 -3.69 3.87 -7.45
C ILE A 195 -3.95 3.46 -5.99
N TYR A 196 -4.39 2.22 -5.78
CA TYR A 196 -4.49 1.61 -4.46
C TYR A 196 -3.26 0.75 -4.18
N ILE A 197 -2.68 0.89 -2.99
CA ILE A 197 -1.56 0.06 -2.53
C ILE A 197 -1.95 -0.60 -1.21
N PHE A 198 -2.03 -1.93 -1.21
CA PHE A 198 -2.32 -2.76 -0.04
C PHE A 198 -1.03 -3.47 0.39
N ASP A 199 -0.39 -2.99 1.45
CA ASP A 199 0.82 -3.59 2.01
C ASP A 199 0.44 -4.66 3.04
N ASP A 200 0.30 -5.91 2.61
CA ASP A 200 -0.11 -7.07 3.42
C ASP A 200 -1.35 -6.82 4.31
N SER A 201 -2.23 -5.94 3.81
CA SER A 201 -3.34 -5.38 4.58
C SER A 201 -4.49 -6.37 4.81
N PHE A 202 -4.49 -7.49 4.10
CA PHE A 202 -5.52 -8.53 4.21
C PHE A 202 -5.17 -9.61 5.24
N SER A 203 -3.91 -9.68 5.70
CA SER A 203 -3.45 -10.72 6.62
C SER A 203 -4.13 -10.70 7.99
N ALA A 204 -4.64 -9.54 8.43
CA ALA A 204 -5.37 -9.37 9.68
C ALA A 204 -6.86 -9.76 9.58
N LEU A 205 -7.34 -10.11 8.39
CA LEU A 205 -8.74 -10.47 8.12
C LEU A 205 -8.91 -11.99 8.12
N ASP A 206 -10.10 -12.44 8.53
CA ASP A 206 -10.52 -13.81 8.30
C ASP A 206 -10.75 -14.06 6.80
N TYR A 207 -10.70 -15.34 6.42
CA TYR A 207 -10.77 -15.76 5.01
C TYR A 207 -12.04 -15.25 4.29
N GLN A 208 -13.21 -15.31 4.94
CA GLN A 208 -14.48 -14.90 4.30
C GLN A 208 -14.53 -13.38 4.12
N THR A 209 -14.12 -12.62 5.13
CA THR A 209 -14.04 -11.15 5.05
C THR A 209 -13.04 -10.71 3.98
N ASP A 210 -11.85 -11.33 3.91
CA ASP A 210 -10.86 -11.07 2.87
C ASP A 210 -11.43 -11.33 1.46
N ALA A 211 -12.04 -12.48 1.23
CA ALA A 211 -12.61 -12.84 -0.07
C ALA A 211 -13.72 -11.86 -0.50
N ASN A 212 -14.65 -11.54 0.41
CA ASN A 212 -15.74 -10.61 0.15
C ASN A 212 -15.23 -9.19 -0.16
N LEU A 213 -14.26 -8.72 0.63
CA LEU A 213 -13.64 -7.40 0.44
C LEU A 213 -12.97 -7.30 -0.93
N ARG A 214 -12.15 -8.28 -1.30
CA ARG A 214 -11.47 -8.29 -2.61
C ARG A 214 -12.47 -8.36 -3.78
N ALA A 215 -13.51 -9.18 -3.66
CA ALA A 215 -14.58 -9.25 -4.67
C ALA A 215 -15.30 -7.89 -4.82
N ARG A 216 -15.52 -7.18 -3.72
CA ARG A 216 -16.14 -5.85 -3.73
C ARG A 216 -15.19 -4.82 -4.30
N LEU A 217 -13.93 -4.80 -3.87
CA LEU A 217 -12.89 -3.90 -4.40
C LEU A 217 -12.76 -4.02 -5.91
N LYS A 218 -12.69 -5.24 -6.46
CA LYS A 218 -12.58 -5.45 -7.91
C LYS A 218 -13.70 -4.79 -8.71
N LYS A 219 -14.91 -4.69 -8.15
CA LYS A 219 -16.05 -4.01 -8.79
C LYS A 219 -15.94 -2.49 -8.69
N GLU A 220 -15.36 -1.98 -7.63
CA GLU A 220 -15.30 -0.54 -7.33
C GLU A 220 -14.04 0.13 -7.88
N THR A 221 -13.01 -0.64 -8.24
CA THR A 221 -11.70 -0.13 -8.69
C THR A 221 -11.44 -0.37 -10.17
N THR A 222 -12.47 -0.45 -10.99
CA THR A 222 -12.37 -0.74 -12.44
C THR A 222 -11.60 0.32 -13.23
N GLU A 223 -11.51 1.53 -12.70
CA GLU A 223 -10.76 2.64 -13.29
C GLU A 223 -9.46 2.98 -12.53
N SER A 224 -9.14 2.22 -11.50
CA SER A 224 -7.95 2.42 -10.68
C SER A 224 -6.99 1.25 -10.82
N THR A 225 -5.70 1.52 -10.64
CA THR A 225 -4.69 0.47 -10.53
C THR A 225 -4.64 -0.05 -9.09
N VAL A 226 -4.61 -1.36 -8.91
CA VAL A 226 -4.58 -2.00 -7.59
C VAL A 226 -3.28 -2.77 -7.42
N LEU A 227 -2.51 -2.44 -6.40
CA LEU A 227 -1.27 -3.11 -6.04
C LEU A 227 -1.46 -3.84 -4.71
N ILE A 228 -1.17 -5.13 -4.66
CA ILE A 228 -1.37 -5.96 -3.46
C ILE A 228 -0.07 -6.66 -3.10
N VAL A 229 0.52 -6.33 -1.98
CA VAL A 229 1.53 -7.18 -1.34
C VAL A 229 0.83 -8.19 -0.46
N ALA A 230 1.10 -9.47 -0.64
CA ALA A 230 0.55 -10.51 0.20
C ALA A 230 1.56 -11.64 0.45
N GLN A 231 1.36 -12.34 1.56
CA GLN A 231 2.08 -13.55 1.92
C GLN A 231 1.27 -14.81 1.58
N ARG A 232 -0.05 -14.67 1.39
CA ARG A 232 -0.96 -15.79 1.09
C ARG A 232 -1.24 -15.84 -0.41
N VAL A 233 -0.99 -17.00 -1.02
CA VAL A 233 -1.31 -17.25 -2.44
C VAL A 233 -2.80 -17.09 -2.71
N GLY A 234 -3.67 -17.59 -1.82
CA GLY A 234 -5.12 -17.44 -1.94
C GLY A 234 -5.62 -16.00 -2.02
N THR A 235 -4.85 -15.02 -1.51
CA THR A 235 -5.19 -13.59 -1.62
C THR A 235 -4.91 -13.06 -3.03
N ILE A 236 -3.94 -13.61 -3.75
CA ILE A 236 -3.41 -13.02 -5.00
C ILE A 236 -3.59 -13.90 -6.23
N MET A 237 -4.02 -15.14 -6.10
CA MET A 237 -4.12 -16.09 -7.23
C MET A 237 -5.08 -15.62 -8.35
N HIS A 238 -5.96 -14.66 -8.07
CA HIS A 238 -6.87 -14.06 -9.04
C HIS A 238 -6.43 -12.66 -9.51
N ALA A 239 -5.21 -12.22 -9.16
CA ALA A 239 -4.64 -11.00 -9.70
C ALA A 239 -4.37 -11.14 -11.21
N ASP A 240 -4.47 -10.04 -11.94
CA ASP A 240 -4.22 -10.03 -13.38
C ASP A 240 -2.75 -10.34 -13.68
N ARG A 241 -1.85 -9.89 -12.81
CA ARG A 241 -0.43 -10.27 -12.80
C ARG A 241 0.12 -10.38 -11.38
N ILE A 242 1.06 -11.29 -11.23
CA ILE A 242 1.81 -11.52 -10.00
C ILE A 242 3.29 -11.31 -10.31
N VAL A 243 3.93 -10.49 -9.50
CA VAL A 243 5.38 -10.25 -9.53
C VAL A 243 5.99 -11.02 -8.37
N VAL A 244 6.86 -11.97 -8.68
CA VAL A 244 7.56 -12.80 -7.69
C VAL A 244 8.91 -12.18 -7.38
N LEU A 245 9.13 -11.81 -6.14
CA LEU A 245 10.37 -11.21 -5.64
C LEU A 245 11.17 -12.24 -4.83
N ASN A 246 12.45 -12.33 -5.12
CA ASN A 246 13.40 -13.09 -4.31
C ASN A 246 14.68 -12.29 -4.11
N GLU A 247 15.03 -12.03 -2.85
CA GLU A 247 16.24 -11.29 -2.47
C GLU A 247 16.46 -9.96 -3.23
N GLY A 248 15.38 -9.24 -3.53
CA GLY A 248 15.41 -7.96 -4.23
C GLY A 248 15.32 -8.02 -5.75
N ASP A 249 15.35 -9.21 -6.34
CA ASP A 249 15.21 -9.44 -7.78
C ASP A 249 13.79 -9.91 -8.12
N VAL A 250 13.32 -9.54 -9.32
CA VAL A 250 12.11 -10.12 -9.91
C VAL A 250 12.50 -11.44 -10.59
N VAL A 251 11.98 -12.55 -10.07
CA VAL A 251 12.27 -13.91 -10.59
C VAL A 251 11.14 -14.49 -11.43
N GLY A 252 9.99 -13.85 -11.48
CA GLY A 252 8.86 -14.22 -12.34
C GLY A 252 7.80 -13.13 -12.37
N ILE A 253 7.16 -12.97 -13.54
CA ILE A 253 5.96 -12.13 -13.74
C ILE A 253 4.99 -12.91 -14.61
N GLY A 254 3.75 -13.05 -14.17
CA GLY A 254 2.70 -13.71 -14.92
C GLY A 254 1.43 -13.90 -14.10
N THR A 255 0.48 -14.63 -14.65
CA THR A 255 -0.70 -15.10 -13.93
C THR A 255 -0.33 -16.24 -12.97
N HIS A 256 -1.23 -16.58 -12.06
CA HIS A 256 -1.05 -17.72 -11.17
C HIS A 256 -0.68 -19.01 -11.91
N ARG A 257 -1.40 -19.34 -12.97
CA ARG A 257 -1.16 -20.55 -13.76
C ARG A 257 0.19 -20.54 -14.48
N GLU A 258 0.52 -19.43 -15.13
CA GLU A 258 1.82 -19.30 -15.82
C GLU A 258 2.98 -19.44 -14.83
N LEU A 259 2.87 -18.86 -13.65
CA LEU A 259 3.93 -18.91 -12.65
C LEU A 259 4.06 -20.28 -11.97
N LEU A 260 2.99 -21.05 -11.83
CA LEU A 260 3.08 -22.44 -11.39
C LEU A 260 3.92 -23.30 -12.34
N GLU A 261 3.88 -23.03 -13.66
CA GLU A 261 4.64 -23.74 -14.67
C GLU A 261 6.07 -23.20 -14.88
N THR A 262 6.26 -21.88 -14.75
CA THR A 262 7.48 -21.19 -15.21
C THR A 262 8.38 -20.69 -14.09
N CYS A 263 7.89 -20.57 -12.85
CA CYS A 263 8.63 -19.99 -11.73
C CYS A 263 8.73 -20.98 -10.56
N PRO A 264 9.84 -21.72 -10.40
CA PRO A 264 10.00 -22.69 -9.32
C PRO A 264 9.80 -22.08 -7.92
N ILE A 265 10.26 -20.86 -7.69
CA ILE A 265 10.10 -20.16 -6.41
C ILE A 265 8.61 -19.89 -6.11
N TYR A 266 7.83 -19.50 -7.12
CA TYR A 266 6.40 -19.34 -6.95
C TYR A 266 5.70 -20.67 -6.68
N TYR A 267 6.08 -21.72 -7.41
CA TYR A 267 5.56 -23.07 -7.19
C TYR A 267 5.81 -23.54 -5.76
N ASP A 268 7.02 -23.39 -5.24
CA ASP A 268 7.36 -23.78 -3.87
C ASP A 268 6.51 -23.02 -2.83
N ILE A 269 6.30 -21.71 -3.03
CA ILE A 269 5.44 -20.90 -2.16
C ILE A 269 3.99 -21.41 -2.25
N ALA A 270 3.47 -21.66 -3.45
CA ALA A 270 2.11 -22.14 -3.66
C ALA A 270 1.90 -23.53 -3.07
N ALA A 271 2.80 -24.47 -3.33
CA ALA A 271 2.75 -25.83 -2.81
C ALA A 271 2.81 -25.91 -1.27
N SER A 272 3.41 -24.92 -0.63
CA SER A 272 3.41 -24.83 0.85
C SER A 272 2.08 -24.36 1.45
N GLN A 273 1.15 -23.83 0.64
CA GLN A 273 -0.07 -23.16 1.09
C GLN A 273 -1.37 -23.72 0.50
N LEU A 274 -1.31 -24.32 -0.67
CA LEU A 274 -2.45 -24.83 -1.42
C LEU A 274 -2.46 -26.37 -1.41
N SER A 275 -3.66 -26.95 -1.54
CA SER A 275 -3.83 -28.37 -1.73
C SER A 275 -3.41 -28.82 -3.15
N GLU A 276 -3.19 -30.13 -3.34
CA GLU A 276 -2.88 -30.68 -4.67
C GLU A 276 -3.98 -30.38 -5.71
N GLU A 277 -5.24 -30.32 -5.28
CA GLU A 277 -6.38 -29.98 -6.15
C GLU A 277 -6.37 -28.51 -6.59
N GLU A 278 -5.86 -27.58 -5.73
CA GLU A 278 -5.75 -26.16 -6.03
C GLU A 278 -4.51 -25.82 -6.86
N LEU A 279 -3.51 -26.73 -6.90
CA LEU A 279 -2.30 -26.60 -7.72
C LEU A 279 -2.50 -27.15 -9.14
N ALA A 280 -3.50 -28.01 -9.38
CA ALA A 280 -3.82 -28.62 -10.67
C ALA A 280 -4.70 -27.71 -11.54
#